data_68de92b6c006a8f12f7a49ea8d157772
#
_entry.id   68de92b6c006a8f12f7a49ea8d157772
#
_cell.length_a   1.000
_cell.length_b   1.000
_cell.length_c   1.000
_cell.angle_alpha   90.00
_cell.angle_beta   90.00
_cell.angle_gamma   90.00
#
_symmetry.space_group_name_H-M   'P 1'
#
loop_
_entity.id
_entity.type
_entity.pdbx_description
1 polymer ?
#
loop_
_entity_poly.entity_id
_entity_poly.type
_entity_poly.pdbx_seq_one_letter_code
_entity_poly.pdbx_strand_id
1 'polypeptide(L)'
;MRKVIFINTFDEVKKLMIYESEEGVYLFGYDCVQDTVSIWDNWYLTLEEAKDYCEEIYQADKEKWINISEPLNDCQHDFIMPTKIVGKENGNPQWGHFQTLQNGKWVDNNYPEKYLNFGAMTGNERLWVSGLFDEFEKSKITDKPKARQILTALQFDLNSINSIV
;
A
#
# COMPACT_ATOMS: atom_id res chain seq x y z
N MET A 1 13.57 -0.42 1.94
CA MET A 1 12.66 -1.50 1.42
C MET A 1 11.24 -1.26 1.91
N ARG A 2 10.21 -1.43 1.07
CA ARG A 2 8.81 -1.27 1.47
C ARG A 2 8.00 -2.56 1.30
N LYS A 3 7.07 -2.79 2.23
CA LYS A 3 6.15 -3.94 2.20
C LYS A 3 4.75 -3.52 2.62
N VAL A 4 3.73 -4.18 2.08
CA VAL A 4 2.32 -3.96 2.44
C VAL A 4 1.62 -5.28 2.71
N ILE A 5 0.67 -5.27 3.65
CA ILE A 5 -0.24 -6.39 3.92
C ILE A 5 -1.65 -5.85 4.18
N PHE A 6 -2.67 -6.56 3.68
CA PHE A 6 -4.08 -6.26 3.97
C PHE A 6 -4.58 -7.14 5.10
N ILE A 7 -5.26 -6.51 6.07
CA ILE A 7 -5.77 -7.16 7.28
C ILE A 7 -7.27 -7.34 7.15
N ASN A 8 -7.72 -8.59 7.23
CA ASN A 8 -9.14 -8.93 7.11
C ASN A 8 -9.79 -9.28 8.46
N THR A 9 -8.98 -9.45 9.50
CA THR A 9 -9.40 -9.97 10.81
C THR A 9 -9.69 -8.86 11.84
N PHE A 10 -9.31 -7.61 11.55
CA PHE A 10 -9.50 -6.46 12.44
C PHE A 10 -10.40 -5.41 11.82
N ASP A 11 -11.31 -4.84 12.61
CA ASP A 11 -12.23 -3.81 12.12
C ASP A 11 -11.60 -2.43 12.03
N GLU A 12 -10.64 -2.12 12.90
CA GLU A 12 -10.01 -0.80 13.00
C GLU A 12 -8.79 -0.62 12.06
N VAL A 13 -8.13 -1.73 11.66
CA VAL A 13 -6.97 -1.71 10.76
C VAL A 13 -7.24 -2.61 9.56
N LYS A 14 -7.18 -2.04 8.37
CA LYS A 14 -7.44 -2.74 7.10
C LYS A 14 -6.17 -2.99 6.29
N LYS A 15 -5.13 -2.21 6.54
CA LYS A 15 -3.85 -2.29 5.83
C LYS A 15 -2.72 -1.88 6.77
N LEU A 16 -1.59 -2.55 6.67
CA LEU A 16 -0.32 -2.16 7.29
C LEU A 16 0.73 -2.00 6.21
N MET A 17 1.64 -1.04 6.39
CA MET A 17 2.78 -0.87 5.51
C MET A 17 4.05 -0.67 6.33
N ILE A 18 5.13 -1.34 5.92
CA ILE A 18 6.46 -1.19 6.48
C ILE A 18 7.32 -0.41 5.48
N TYR A 19 8.06 0.56 5.99
CA TYR A 19 9.13 1.25 5.30
C TYR A 19 10.42 1.12 6.12
N GLU A 20 11.37 0.38 5.59
CA GLU A 20 12.71 0.24 6.17
C GLU A 20 13.65 1.26 5.52
N SER A 21 14.20 2.14 6.34
CA SER A 21 15.20 3.16 6.00
C SER A 21 16.56 2.80 6.64
N GLU A 22 17.57 3.65 6.43
CA GLU A 22 18.88 3.52 7.10
C GLU A 22 18.79 3.80 8.60
N GLU A 23 17.79 4.56 9.04
CA GLU A 23 17.63 4.99 10.44
C GLU A 23 16.78 4.01 11.27
N GLY A 24 16.02 3.11 10.62
CA GLY A 24 15.12 2.18 11.25
C GLY A 24 13.90 1.86 10.41
N VAL A 25 12.88 1.34 11.04
CA VAL A 25 11.69 0.79 10.39
C VAL A 25 10.45 1.53 10.85
N TYR A 26 9.75 2.16 9.91
CA TYR A 26 8.43 2.74 10.12
C TYR A 26 7.36 1.73 9.81
N LEU A 27 6.37 1.62 10.69
CA LEU A 27 5.15 0.85 10.52
C LEU A 27 3.98 1.82 10.45
N PHE A 28 3.28 1.84 9.31
CA PHE A 28 2.10 2.66 9.07
C PHE A 28 0.83 1.83 9.15
N GLY A 29 -0.20 2.35 9.82
CA GLY A 29 -1.51 1.72 9.91
C GLY A 29 -2.60 2.52 9.20
N TYR A 30 -3.56 1.80 8.61
CA TYR A 30 -4.66 2.37 7.81
C TYR A 30 -5.98 1.70 8.18
N ASP A 31 -7.03 2.48 8.29
CA ASP A 31 -8.38 2.02 8.57
C ASP A 31 -9.23 1.74 7.31
N CYS A 32 -8.60 1.76 6.14
CA CYS A 32 -9.21 1.49 4.85
C CYS A 32 -8.25 0.73 3.92
N VAL A 33 -8.78 0.19 2.83
CA VAL A 33 -8.01 -0.54 1.81
C VAL A 33 -7.41 0.38 0.74
N GLN A 34 -7.79 1.66 0.74
CA GLN A 34 -7.30 2.66 -0.19
C GLN A 34 -5.81 2.94 0.00
N ASP A 35 -5.17 3.38 -1.09
CA ASP A 35 -3.87 4.02 -1.03
C ASP A 35 -4.03 5.49 -0.62
N THR A 36 -3.92 5.75 0.67
CA THR A 36 -4.13 7.05 1.31
C THR A 36 -3.11 7.27 2.42
N VAL A 37 -3.13 8.46 3.03
CA VAL A 37 -2.33 8.78 4.21
C VAL A 37 -2.62 7.80 5.36
N SER A 38 -1.58 7.40 6.08
CA SER A 38 -1.71 6.57 7.29
C SER A 38 -2.47 7.31 8.40
N ILE A 39 -3.18 6.56 9.24
CA ILE A 39 -3.87 7.13 10.42
C ILE A 39 -2.98 7.16 11.66
N TRP A 40 -1.93 6.34 11.67
CA TRP A 40 -0.88 6.33 12.69
C TRP A 40 0.41 5.71 12.13
N ASP A 41 1.53 5.98 12.80
CA ASP A 41 2.82 5.36 12.57
C ASP A 41 3.50 4.97 13.88
N ASN A 42 4.31 3.92 13.83
CA ASN A 42 5.21 3.48 14.89
C ASN A 42 6.61 3.28 14.32
N TRP A 43 7.63 3.36 15.16
CA TRP A 43 9.02 3.17 14.79
C TRP A 43 9.63 1.98 15.53
N TYR A 44 10.45 1.19 14.83
CA TYR A 44 11.15 0.01 15.31
C TYR A 44 12.62 0.04 14.89
N LEU A 45 13.48 -0.64 15.67
CA LEU A 45 14.89 -0.77 15.32
C LEU A 45 15.09 -1.72 14.13
N THR A 46 14.31 -2.79 14.05
CA THR A 46 14.48 -3.84 13.06
C THR A 46 13.16 -4.21 12.36
N LEU A 47 13.30 -4.76 11.15
CA LEU A 47 12.17 -5.29 10.38
C LEU A 47 11.47 -6.44 11.12
N GLU A 48 12.24 -7.28 11.82
CA GLU A 48 11.69 -8.42 12.54
C GLU A 48 10.81 -7.97 13.71
N GLU A 49 11.28 -7.01 14.51
CA GLU A 49 10.47 -6.42 15.60
C GLU A 49 9.14 -5.84 15.08
N ALA A 50 9.17 -5.11 13.95
CA ALA A 50 7.96 -4.57 13.34
C ALA A 50 7.00 -5.68 12.90
N LYS A 51 7.52 -6.75 12.29
CA LYS A 51 6.72 -7.89 11.85
C LYS A 51 6.17 -8.73 13.01
N ASP A 52 6.97 -8.94 14.07
CA ASP A 52 6.54 -9.64 15.28
C ASP A 52 5.36 -8.91 15.93
N TYR A 53 5.46 -7.59 16.06
CA TYR A 53 4.37 -6.76 16.55
C TYR A 53 3.11 -6.89 15.67
N CYS A 54 3.26 -6.87 14.35
CA CYS A 54 2.13 -7.01 13.43
C CYS A 54 1.48 -8.40 13.52
N GLU A 55 2.27 -9.46 13.70
CA GLU A 55 1.76 -10.82 13.89
C GLU A 55 1.00 -10.94 15.22
N GLU A 56 1.59 -10.45 16.31
CA GLU A 56 1.01 -10.53 17.67
C GLU A 56 -0.30 -9.74 17.77
N ILE A 57 -0.32 -8.51 17.29
CA ILE A 57 -1.46 -7.59 17.48
C ILE A 57 -2.53 -7.74 16.41
N TYR A 58 -2.13 -7.88 15.13
CA TYR A 58 -3.06 -7.86 13.98
C TYR A 58 -3.21 -9.22 13.30
N GLN A 59 -2.53 -10.28 13.80
CA GLN A 59 -2.49 -11.61 13.18
C GLN A 59 -1.99 -11.54 11.73
N ALA A 60 -1.09 -10.59 11.44
CA ALA A 60 -0.51 -10.39 10.13
C ALA A 60 0.52 -11.51 9.84
N ASP A 61 0.19 -12.40 8.93
CA ASP A 61 1.05 -13.53 8.53
C ASP A 61 2.36 -12.99 7.89
N LYS A 62 3.50 -13.31 8.50
CA LYS A 62 4.83 -12.83 8.07
C LYS A 62 5.18 -13.17 6.62
N GLU A 63 4.59 -14.24 6.07
CA GLU A 63 4.85 -14.70 4.70
C GLU A 63 3.96 -13.97 3.66
N LYS A 64 2.93 -13.25 4.09
CA LYS A 64 1.97 -12.59 3.18
C LYS A 64 2.31 -11.15 2.84
N TRP A 65 3.42 -10.62 3.35
CA TRP A 65 3.86 -9.26 3.03
C TRP A 65 4.27 -9.14 1.57
N ILE A 66 3.64 -8.21 0.84
CA ILE A 66 3.93 -7.89 -0.55
C ILE A 66 5.04 -6.84 -0.59
N ASN A 67 6.15 -7.14 -1.26
CA ASN A 67 7.18 -6.15 -1.55
C ASN A 67 6.65 -5.14 -2.56
N ILE A 68 6.81 -3.85 -2.28
CA ILE A 68 6.44 -2.76 -3.19
C ILE A 68 7.65 -1.89 -3.53
N SER A 69 7.55 -1.12 -4.60
CA SER A 69 8.63 -0.23 -5.07
C SER A 69 8.97 0.83 -4.02
N GLU A 70 10.23 1.29 -4.01
CA GLU A 70 10.65 2.41 -3.17
C GLU A 70 9.90 3.69 -3.56
N PRO A 71 9.71 4.64 -2.61
CA PRO A 71 9.11 5.91 -2.93
C PRO A 71 10.02 6.69 -3.87
N LEU A 72 9.45 7.46 -4.79
CA LEU A 72 10.22 8.43 -5.55
C LEU A 72 10.70 9.57 -4.64
N ASN A 73 11.76 10.26 -5.06
CA ASN A 73 12.26 11.44 -4.35
C ASN A 73 11.12 12.45 -4.12
N ASP A 74 11.09 13.05 -2.93
CA ASP A 74 10.08 14.00 -2.46
C ASP A 74 8.66 13.46 -2.30
N CYS A 75 8.44 12.15 -2.54
CA CYS A 75 7.16 11.49 -2.28
C CYS A 75 7.01 11.06 -0.82
N GLN A 76 5.77 10.90 -0.42
CA GLN A 76 5.40 10.40 0.91
C GLN A 76 5.74 8.90 1.01
N HIS A 77 6.23 8.48 2.18
CA HIS A 77 6.65 7.10 2.40
C HIS A 77 5.47 6.17 2.73
N ASP A 78 4.37 6.74 3.20
CA ASP A 78 3.15 6.04 3.62
C ASP A 78 2.10 5.88 2.50
N PHE A 79 2.45 6.19 1.25
CA PHE A 79 1.64 5.87 0.06
C PHE A 79 2.31 4.79 -0.78
N ILE A 80 1.54 3.88 -1.37
CA ILE A 80 2.03 2.87 -2.29
C ILE A 80 2.42 3.51 -3.62
N MET A 81 1.49 4.26 -4.23
CA MET A 81 1.75 5.05 -5.43
C MET A 81 2.60 6.28 -5.10
N PRO A 82 3.48 6.71 -6.02
CA PRO A 82 4.22 7.96 -5.83
C PRO A 82 3.27 9.13 -5.58
N THR A 83 3.28 9.66 -4.36
CA THR A 83 2.37 10.73 -3.92
C THR A 83 3.16 11.81 -3.20
N LYS A 84 2.94 13.07 -3.54
CA LYS A 84 3.61 14.23 -2.95
C LYS A 84 2.61 15.22 -2.35
N ILE A 85 3.09 16.04 -1.40
CA ILE A 85 2.34 17.20 -0.89
C ILE A 85 2.50 18.35 -1.88
N VAL A 86 1.36 18.94 -2.28
CA VAL A 86 1.35 20.11 -3.18
C VAL A 86 2.16 21.26 -2.58
N GLY A 87 3.03 21.87 -3.38
CA GLY A 87 3.82 23.05 -3.01
C GLY A 87 5.04 22.77 -2.13
N LYS A 88 5.28 21.52 -1.71
CA LYS A 88 6.45 21.16 -0.90
C LYS A 88 7.75 21.46 -1.63
N GLU A 89 7.83 21.20 -2.92
CA GLU A 89 8.98 21.46 -3.80
C GLU A 89 9.36 22.96 -3.87
N ASN A 90 8.41 23.85 -3.59
CA ASN A 90 8.59 25.32 -3.59
C ASN A 90 8.73 25.90 -2.18
N GLY A 91 8.89 25.05 -1.16
CA GLY A 91 8.97 25.49 0.23
C GLY A 91 7.66 26.01 0.83
N ASN A 92 6.53 25.78 0.15
CA ASN A 92 5.19 26.20 0.60
C ASN A 92 4.21 25.00 0.63
N PRO A 93 4.40 24.01 1.51
CA PRO A 93 3.59 22.81 1.54
C PRO A 93 2.14 23.11 1.92
N GLN A 94 1.21 22.65 1.09
CA GLN A 94 -0.23 22.69 1.36
C GLN A 94 -0.63 21.37 2.05
N TRP A 95 -0.50 21.33 3.37
CA TRP A 95 -0.76 20.15 4.15
C TRP A 95 -2.18 19.61 3.95
N GLY A 96 -2.29 18.29 3.71
CA GLY A 96 -3.56 17.63 3.40
C GLY A 96 -3.95 17.67 1.92
N HIS A 97 -3.18 18.37 1.07
CA HIS A 97 -3.38 18.39 -0.39
C HIS A 97 -2.30 17.55 -1.06
N PHE A 98 -2.71 16.45 -1.65
CA PHE A 98 -1.80 15.49 -2.26
C PHE A 98 -1.99 15.39 -3.78
N GLN A 99 -0.90 15.09 -4.47
CA GLN A 99 -0.91 14.71 -5.88
C GLN A 99 -0.24 13.36 -6.04
N THR A 100 -0.88 12.46 -6.80
CA THR A 100 -0.38 11.12 -7.11
C THR A 100 0.06 11.07 -8.57
N LEU A 101 1.16 10.40 -8.85
CA LEU A 101 1.68 10.21 -10.20
C LEU A 101 0.87 9.12 -10.91
N GLN A 102 0.12 9.49 -11.95
CA GLN A 102 -0.67 8.57 -12.77
C GLN A 102 -0.33 8.76 -14.24
N ASN A 103 0.07 7.72 -14.93
CA ASN A 103 0.46 7.78 -16.35
C ASN A 103 1.46 8.90 -16.68
N GLY A 104 2.44 9.12 -15.78
CA GLY A 104 3.47 10.16 -15.94
C GLY A 104 3.01 11.58 -15.67
N LYS A 105 1.81 11.79 -15.11
CA LYS A 105 1.27 13.11 -14.75
C LYS A 105 0.87 13.14 -13.28
N TRP A 106 1.14 14.29 -12.62
CA TRP A 106 0.66 14.56 -11.28
C TRP A 106 -0.82 14.96 -11.33
N VAL A 107 -1.67 14.20 -10.64
CA VAL A 107 -3.12 14.45 -10.55
C VAL A 107 -3.51 14.58 -9.09
N ASP A 108 -4.49 15.43 -8.80
CA ASP A 108 -4.96 15.63 -7.44
C ASP A 108 -5.54 14.33 -6.88
N ASN A 109 -5.06 13.96 -5.69
CA ASN A 109 -5.50 12.75 -5.00
C ASN A 109 -6.71 13.11 -4.14
N ASN A 110 -7.89 13.08 -4.76
CA ASN A 110 -9.17 13.34 -4.10
C ASN A 110 -10.00 12.07 -4.08
N TYR A 111 -10.01 11.37 -2.95
CA TYR A 111 -10.93 10.25 -2.74
C TYR A 111 -12.20 10.79 -2.07
N PRO A 112 -13.36 10.78 -2.75
CA PRO A 112 -14.61 11.28 -2.20
C PRO A 112 -15.18 10.39 -1.10
N GLU A 113 -14.82 9.11 -1.10
CA GLU A 113 -15.32 8.09 -0.18
C GLU A 113 -14.18 7.22 0.35
N LYS A 114 -14.38 6.72 1.57
CA LYS A 114 -13.44 5.80 2.24
C LYS A 114 -13.88 4.36 2.00
N TYR A 115 -13.00 3.56 1.42
CA TYR A 115 -13.29 2.15 1.13
C TYR A 115 -12.75 1.25 2.25
N LEU A 116 -13.66 0.66 3.03
CA LEU A 116 -13.29 -0.20 4.17
C LEU A 116 -12.91 -1.62 3.75
N ASN A 117 -13.35 -2.07 2.57
CA ASN A 117 -13.06 -3.42 2.05
C ASN A 117 -13.22 -3.45 0.52
N PHE A 118 -12.87 -4.58 -0.09
CA PHE A 118 -12.95 -4.80 -1.54
C PHE A 118 -14.31 -5.34 -2.04
N GLY A 119 -15.33 -5.49 -1.19
CA GLY A 119 -16.50 -6.32 -1.42
C GLY A 119 -17.29 -6.09 -2.71
N ALA A 120 -17.62 -4.84 -3.05
CA ALA A 120 -18.42 -4.51 -4.24
C ALA A 120 -17.59 -4.13 -5.47
N MET A 121 -16.25 -4.18 -5.37
CA MET A 121 -15.35 -3.72 -6.42
C MET A 121 -15.05 -4.79 -7.45
N THR A 122 -14.97 -4.38 -8.72
CA THR A 122 -14.35 -5.19 -9.78
C THR A 122 -12.85 -5.39 -9.53
N GLY A 123 -12.23 -6.37 -10.19
CA GLY A 123 -10.80 -6.61 -10.03
C GLY A 123 -9.93 -5.39 -10.35
N ASN A 124 -10.23 -4.65 -11.41
CA ASN A 124 -9.49 -3.43 -11.75
C ASN A 124 -9.65 -2.34 -10.69
N GLU A 125 -10.86 -2.16 -10.15
CA GLU A 125 -11.09 -1.18 -9.08
C GLU A 125 -10.29 -1.53 -7.82
N ARG A 126 -10.19 -2.82 -7.46
CA ARG A 126 -9.35 -3.26 -6.32
C ARG A 126 -7.89 -2.91 -6.51
N LEU A 127 -7.35 -3.15 -7.72
CA LEU A 127 -5.96 -2.80 -8.06
C LEU A 127 -5.72 -1.30 -8.00
N TRP A 128 -6.63 -0.49 -8.52
CA TRP A 128 -6.51 0.96 -8.51
C TRP A 128 -6.66 1.55 -7.10
N VAL A 129 -7.72 1.19 -6.40
CA VAL A 129 -7.99 1.71 -5.05
C VAL A 129 -6.87 1.36 -4.06
N SER A 130 -6.32 0.15 -4.15
CA SER A 130 -5.20 -0.28 -3.30
C SER A 130 -3.85 0.36 -3.64
N GLY A 131 -3.72 1.02 -4.78
CA GLY A 131 -2.44 1.54 -5.28
C GLY A 131 -1.51 0.49 -5.87
N LEU A 132 -1.95 -0.77 -5.99
CA LEU A 132 -1.10 -1.88 -6.45
C LEU A 132 -1.15 -2.12 -7.97
N PHE A 133 -1.84 -1.29 -8.73
CA PHE A 133 -2.01 -1.51 -10.18
C PHE A 133 -0.67 -1.60 -10.90
N ASP A 134 0.21 -0.62 -10.72
CA ASP A 134 1.52 -0.58 -11.39
C ASP A 134 2.45 -1.71 -10.94
N GLU A 135 2.43 -2.05 -9.64
CA GLU A 135 3.17 -3.19 -9.08
C GLU A 135 2.69 -4.52 -9.68
N PHE A 136 1.38 -4.66 -9.85
CA PHE A 136 0.78 -5.83 -10.47
C PHE A 136 1.18 -5.96 -11.94
N GLU A 137 0.99 -4.91 -12.76
CA GLU A 137 1.32 -4.93 -14.19
C GLU A 137 2.81 -5.24 -14.42
N LYS A 138 3.71 -4.66 -13.61
CA LYS A 138 5.13 -4.99 -13.63
C LYS A 138 5.38 -6.45 -13.27
N SER A 139 4.80 -6.92 -12.16
CA SER A 139 5.00 -8.28 -11.65
C SER A 139 4.41 -9.34 -12.57
N LYS A 140 3.31 -9.05 -13.25
CA LYS A 140 2.69 -9.96 -14.24
C LYS A 140 3.68 -10.39 -15.34
N ILE A 141 4.64 -9.52 -15.67
CA ILE A 141 5.65 -9.79 -16.69
C ILE A 141 6.93 -10.38 -16.06
N THR A 142 7.36 -9.87 -14.91
CA THR A 142 8.70 -10.13 -14.36
C THR A 142 8.72 -11.09 -13.17
N ASP A 143 7.60 -11.25 -12.45
CA ASP A 143 7.52 -12.02 -11.19
C ASP A 143 6.08 -12.55 -10.99
N LYS A 144 5.72 -13.61 -11.69
CA LYS A 144 4.40 -14.23 -11.60
C LYS A 144 3.99 -14.64 -10.17
N PRO A 145 4.88 -15.19 -9.33
CA PRO A 145 4.56 -15.45 -7.92
C PRO A 145 4.08 -14.20 -7.20
N LYS A 146 4.76 -13.05 -7.36
CA LYS A 146 4.36 -11.77 -6.78
C LYS A 146 3.03 -11.27 -7.35
N ALA A 147 2.80 -11.39 -8.66
CA ALA A 147 1.52 -11.02 -9.28
C ALA A 147 0.37 -11.83 -8.66
N ARG A 148 0.54 -13.15 -8.47
CA ARG A 148 -0.43 -14.01 -7.78
C ARG A 148 -0.65 -13.58 -6.32
N GLN A 149 0.41 -13.25 -5.60
CA GLN A 149 0.35 -12.77 -4.23
C GLN A 149 -0.48 -11.48 -4.13
N ILE A 150 -0.27 -10.52 -5.04
CA ILE A 150 -1.06 -9.28 -5.12
C ILE A 150 -2.56 -9.61 -5.33
N LEU A 151 -2.92 -10.41 -6.32
CA LEU A 151 -4.31 -10.76 -6.58
C LEU A 151 -4.95 -11.49 -5.39
N THR A 152 -4.21 -12.39 -4.74
CA THR A 152 -4.68 -13.09 -3.53
C THR A 152 -4.97 -12.10 -2.39
N ALA A 153 -4.06 -11.16 -2.14
CA ALA A 153 -4.22 -10.14 -1.10
C ALA A 153 -5.43 -9.21 -1.37
N LEU A 154 -5.73 -8.95 -2.64
CA LEU A 154 -6.90 -8.18 -3.10
C LEU A 154 -8.18 -9.04 -3.21
N GLN A 155 -8.17 -10.25 -2.65
CA GLN A 155 -9.33 -11.14 -2.56
C GLN A 155 -9.92 -11.56 -3.93
N PHE A 156 -9.06 -11.79 -4.93
CA PHE A 156 -9.49 -12.48 -6.15
C PHE A 156 -9.67 -13.97 -5.88
N ASP A 157 -10.65 -14.57 -6.52
CA ASP A 157 -10.82 -16.03 -6.48
C ASP A 157 -9.75 -16.76 -7.30
N LEU A 158 -9.51 -18.02 -6.97
CA LEU A 158 -8.44 -18.82 -7.56
C LEU A 158 -8.59 -19.00 -9.08
N ASN A 159 -9.83 -19.09 -9.60
CA ASN A 159 -10.07 -19.24 -11.03
C ASN A 159 -9.68 -17.96 -11.77
N SER A 160 -10.08 -16.80 -11.24
CA SER A 160 -9.68 -15.50 -11.76
C SER A 160 -8.16 -15.33 -11.75
N ILE A 161 -7.47 -15.67 -10.64
CA ILE A 161 -6.01 -15.61 -10.56
C ILE A 161 -5.36 -16.48 -11.63
N ASN A 162 -5.82 -17.73 -11.81
CA ASN A 162 -5.26 -18.65 -12.81
C ASN A 162 -5.53 -18.22 -14.25
N SER A 163 -6.57 -17.43 -14.49
CA SER A 163 -6.87 -16.92 -15.84
C SER A 163 -6.06 -15.65 -16.18
N ILE A 164 -5.64 -14.89 -15.18
CA ILE A 164 -4.93 -13.62 -15.36
C ILE A 164 -3.41 -13.82 -15.39
N VAL A 165 -2.86 -14.73 -14.59
CA VAL A 165 -1.43 -14.96 -14.34
C VAL A 165 -1.05 -16.42 -14.57
#